data_b4456ad5fc3ede7d67a7e4d72da69a5d
#
_entry.id   b4456ad5fc3ede7d67a7e4d72da69a5d
#
_cell.length_a   1.000
_cell.length_b   1.000
_cell.length_c   1.000
_cell.angle_alpha   90.00
_cell.angle_beta   90.00
_cell.angle_gamma   90.00
#
_symmetry.space_group_name_H-M   'P 1'
#
loop_
_entity.id
_entity.type
_entity.pdbx_description
1 polymer ?
#
loop_
_entity_poly.entity_id
_entity_poly.type
_entity_poly.pdbx_seq_one_letter_code
_entity_poly.pdbx_strand_id
1 'polypeptide(L)'
;MWQEVRNNSDGPGTCHGKCYLIKLLLVSLILIPLGCRSPVEHRSEADKVAAEIITAKQKEALGETEPFSIERPSDILRRRLLEQQNLAVSSEASLGTDRLKPVEYWPDPDYQQAKSSGSSKDLPIEPNEPVKLSLVQALQVGARNSLEYQSRKENVFRTALALDLTRHNFENIFNAGADSQLSTDTTVTNLDSSASGGVSRTLKNGIDMSTSIGINLMNLLTQGGASSMGLNADASVSIPLMRGSGEHIAAEPLTQAERNVVYDLWDFERYKRTFAVNVARGYFSVLRQMDGVSNAEDNYRSAVASARWSRRRADAGRIREIDTDQAIQRELSARNSWISAQEQLKSSLDSFKNTIGLPTDARIKLDPNDLVQLRGRASEILEEMRTVSQKGISETVPPADAPVQLMPASYKGAGPLEIDEAVAVKLALENRLDLQAAIGEVYDAQRQVVVRADALRAGLTLGGSGRVADTDEDGNLRFDRGQYAALLSLDLPAERTRERNEYRNSLLSLEQATRNVQSLEDQIKLSIRSELRTLLESRESLKIQAQSVVVAEKRVRSTTFFLEAGRIEIRNLLEAQDALLSAKTGLTRSVVDYRIAELELQRDLDLLKVNEQGLWREFSPEVINNVKK
;
A
#
# COMPACT_ATOMS: atom_id res chain seq x y z
N MET A 1 46.90 -38.86 -58.84
CA MET A 1 47.09 -40.28 -59.21
C MET A 1 45.76 -40.91 -58.95
N TRP A 2 44.96 -40.87 -59.95
CA TRP A 2 44.31 -41.91 -60.67
C TRP A 2 43.24 -42.66 -59.84
N GLN A 3 42.04 -42.62 -60.21
CA GLN A 3 41.14 -42.99 -61.31
C GLN A 3 40.10 -44.01 -60.85
N GLU A 4 38.85 -43.63 -61.08
CA GLU A 4 37.76 -44.41 -61.69
C GLU A 4 37.51 -45.86 -61.28
N VAL A 5 36.27 -46.09 -60.77
CA VAL A 5 35.42 -47.15 -61.36
C VAL A 5 33.95 -46.70 -61.32
N ARG A 6 33.39 -46.86 -62.56
CA ARG A 6 32.00 -46.54 -62.92
C ARG A 6 31.00 -47.62 -62.49
N ASN A 7 29.77 -47.12 -62.37
CA ASN A 7 28.46 -47.70 -62.75
C ASN A 7 28.04 -49.08 -62.19
N ASN A 8 26.89 -49.11 -61.55
CA ASN A 8 25.65 -49.60 -62.15
C ASN A 8 24.38 -49.36 -61.31
N SER A 9 23.40 -48.77 -62.02
CA SER A 9 21.99 -49.14 -62.16
C SER A 9 21.04 -49.07 -60.99
N ASP A 10 20.24 -48.03 -61.06
CA ASP A 10 18.77 -48.05 -61.15
C ASP A 10 17.99 -48.88 -60.12
N GLY A 11 17.31 -48.15 -59.22
CA GLY A 11 16.09 -48.48 -58.52
C GLY A 11 15.38 -47.22 -58.06
N PRO A 12 14.21 -46.82 -58.57
CA PRO A 12 13.49 -45.65 -58.14
C PRO A 12 12.63 -45.99 -56.92
N GLY A 13 13.04 -45.64 -55.72
CA GLY A 13 12.21 -45.96 -54.58
C GLY A 13 12.54 -45.34 -53.23
N THR A 14 13.66 -44.65 -53.07
CA THR A 14 14.10 -44.28 -51.74
C THR A 14 14.38 -42.78 -51.48
N CYS A 15 14.04 -41.90 -52.45
CA CYS A 15 14.34 -40.46 -52.30
C CYS A 15 13.23 -39.63 -51.66
N HIS A 16 11.98 -40.09 -51.60
CA HIS A 16 10.88 -39.28 -51.08
C HIS A 16 10.87 -39.16 -49.56
N GLY A 17 11.18 -40.23 -48.82
CA GLY A 17 11.15 -40.18 -47.32
C GLY A 17 12.21 -39.27 -46.68
N LYS A 18 13.43 -39.25 -47.27
CA LYS A 18 14.52 -38.38 -46.74
C LYS A 18 14.24 -36.88 -46.99
N CYS A 19 13.54 -36.55 -48.07
CA CYS A 19 13.22 -35.16 -48.38
C CYS A 19 12.11 -34.59 -47.48
N TYR A 20 11.18 -35.43 -47.01
CA TYR A 20 10.14 -35.04 -46.07
C TYR A 20 10.67 -34.87 -44.65
N LEU A 21 11.57 -35.73 -44.20
CA LEU A 21 12.22 -35.60 -42.87
C LEU A 21 13.02 -34.28 -42.75
N ILE A 22 13.74 -33.90 -43.79
CA ILE A 22 14.49 -32.64 -43.85
C ILE A 22 13.53 -31.44 -43.91
N LYS A 23 12.41 -31.56 -44.63
CA LYS A 23 11.38 -30.50 -44.67
C LYS A 23 10.65 -30.35 -43.31
N LEU A 24 10.35 -31.45 -42.62
CA LEU A 24 9.72 -31.42 -41.30
C LEU A 24 10.69 -30.87 -40.22
N LEU A 25 11.96 -31.24 -40.28
CA LEU A 25 13.01 -30.69 -39.42
C LEU A 25 13.24 -29.21 -39.71
N LEU A 26 13.16 -28.76 -40.93
CA LEU A 26 13.23 -27.35 -41.31
C LEU A 26 11.98 -26.57 -40.87
N VAL A 27 10.79 -27.15 -40.96
CA VAL A 27 9.55 -26.51 -40.45
C VAL A 27 9.56 -26.45 -38.94
N SER A 28 10.03 -27.49 -38.21
CA SER A 28 10.17 -27.44 -36.75
C SER A 28 11.24 -26.45 -36.31
N LEU A 29 12.32 -26.29 -37.08
CA LEU A 29 13.38 -25.33 -36.79
C LEU A 29 12.95 -23.86 -37.04
N ILE A 30 11.98 -23.67 -37.96
CA ILE A 30 11.39 -22.33 -38.23
C ILE A 30 10.34 -21.94 -37.20
N LEU A 31 9.70 -22.90 -36.50
CA LEU A 31 8.72 -22.65 -35.45
C LEU A 31 9.35 -22.37 -34.06
N ILE A 32 10.61 -22.77 -33.85
CA ILE A 32 11.33 -22.54 -32.59
C ILE A 32 11.51 -21.04 -32.24
N PRO A 33 11.77 -20.10 -33.18
CA PRO A 33 11.91 -18.69 -32.78
C PRO A 33 10.60 -17.97 -32.49
N LEU A 34 9.44 -18.54 -32.79
CA LEU A 34 8.14 -17.88 -32.57
C LEU A 34 7.65 -17.92 -31.10
N GLY A 35 8.28 -18.71 -30.23
CA GLY A 35 7.87 -18.88 -28.83
C GLY A 35 8.86 -18.36 -27.78
N CYS A 36 10.07 -17.96 -28.16
CA CYS A 36 11.10 -17.55 -27.19
C CYS A 36 11.16 -16.03 -27.02
N ARG A 37 10.15 -15.46 -26.37
CA ARG A 37 10.28 -14.11 -25.82
C ARG A 37 11.27 -14.13 -24.65
N SER A 38 12.06 -13.08 -24.53
CA SER A 38 12.99 -12.93 -23.41
C SER A 38 12.23 -12.68 -22.09
N PRO A 39 12.79 -13.05 -20.94
CA PRO A 39 12.21 -12.70 -19.63
C PRO A 39 11.96 -11.20 -19.48
N VAL A 40 12.77 -10.35 -20.10
CA VAL A 40 12.63 -8.89 -20.13
C VAL A 40 11.33 -8.46 -20.82
N GLU A 41 11.03 -9.08 -21.98
CA GLU A 41 9.79 -8.79 -22.73
C GLU A 41 8.56 -9.22 -21.93
N HIS A 42 8.58 -10.42 -21.34
CA HIS A 42 7.49 -10.90 -20.49
C HIS A 42 7.25 -9.99 -19.27
N ARG A 43 8.31 -9.51 -18.62
CA ARG A 43 8.19 -8.54 -17.54
C ARG A 43 7.53 -7.25 -18.02
N SER A 44 8.02 -6.69 -19.13
CA SER A 44 7.49 -5.44 -19.68
C SER A 44 6.02 -5.54 -20.09
N GLU A 45 5.61 -6.70 -20.62
CA GLU A 45 4.22 -6.98 -20.96
C GLU A 45 3.34 -7.08 -19.70
N ALA A 46 3.80 -7.79 -18.67
CA ALA A 46 3.10 -7.90 -17.39
C ALA A 46 2.94 -6.53 -16.71
N ASP A 47 3.99 -5.69 -16.71
CA ASP A 47 3.95 -4.34 -16.17
C ASP A 47 2.92 -3.47 -16.92
N LYS A 48 2.84 -3.57 -18.23
CA LYS A 48 1.87 -2.84 -19.06
C LYS A 48 0.44 -3.27 -18.76
N VAL A 49 0.17 -4.57 -18.77
CA VAL A 49 -1.18 -5.12 -18.50
C VAL A 49 -1.65 -4.76 -17.10
N ALA A 50 -0.79 -4.90 -16.09
CA ALA A 50 -1.13 -4.51 -14.72
C ALA A 50 -1.47 -3.01 -14.63
N ALA A 51 -0.69 -2.13 -15.28
CA ALA A 51 -0.95 -0.70 -15.29
C ALA A 51 -2.29 -0.35 -15.98
N GLU A 52 -2.62 -1.03 -17.10
CA GLU A 52 -3.90 -0.87 -17.79
C GLU A 52 -5.08 -1.30 -16.90
N ILE A 53 -4.98 -2.44 -16.23
CA ILE A 53 -6.00 -2.94 -15.29
C ILE A 53 -6.19 -1.96 -14.14
N ILE A 54 -5.10 -1.51 -13.50
CA ILE A 54 -5.16 -0.57 -12.37
C ILE A 54 -5.83 0.73 -12.81
N THR A 55 -5.42 1.30 -13.95
CA THR A 55 -6.00 2.55 -14.47
C THR A 55 -7.50 2.42 -14.74
N ALA A 56 -7.92 1.30 -15.37
CA ALA A 56 -9.32 1.04 -15.63
C ALA A 56 -10.14 0.90 -14.32
N LYS A 57 -9.59 0.17 -13.34
CA LYS A 57 -10.26 -0.06 -12.06
C LYS A 57 -10.23 1.17 -11.13
N GLN A 58 -9.21 2.03 -11.21
CA GLN A 58 -9.21 3.33 -10.52
C GLN A 58 -10.36 4.20 -11.00
N LYS A 59 -10.58 4.27 -12.31
CA LYS A 59 -11.69 5.05 -12.88
C LYS A 59 -13.05 4.53 -12.41
N GLU A 60 -13.20 3.20 -12.32
CA GLU A 60 -14.42 2.55 -11.85
C GLU A 60 -14.64 2.78 -10.33
N ALA A 61 -13.59 2.61 -9.53
CA ALA A 61 -13.66 2.59 -8.08
C ALA A 61 -13.63 3.98 -7.42
N LEU A 62 -12.92 4.95 -8.04
CA LEU A 62 -12.62 6.25 -7.45
C LEU A 62 -13.15 7.43 -8.29
N GLY A 63 -13.55 7.17 -9.54
CA GLY A 63 -13.95 8.19 -10.49
C GLY A 63 -12.81 9.04 -11.06
N GLU A 64 -11.59 8.89 -10.56
CA GLU A 64 -10.37 9.59 -10.96
C GLU A 64 -9.29 8.57 -11.31
N THR A 65 -8.34 8.92 -12.17
CA THR A 65 -7.18 8.08 -12.50
C THR A 65 -5.91 8.80 -12.09
N GLU A 66 -5.08 8.12 -11.30
CA GLU A 66 -3.74 8.61 -10.95
C GLU A 66 -2.68 7.72 -11.62
N PRO A 67 -1.54 8.26 -12.06
CA PRO A 67 -0.43 7.46 -12.53
C PRO A 67 0.02 6.49 -11.44
N PHE A 68 0.15 5.21 -11.79
CA PHE A 68 0.55 4.17 -10.84
C PHE A 68 1.89 3.58 -11.27
N SER A 69 2.91 3.74 -10.45
CA SER A 69 4.24 3.19 -10.70
C SER A 69 4.83 2.59 -9.43
N ILE A 70 5.58 1.51 -9.57
CA ILE A 70 6.35 0.93 -8.47
C ILE A 70 7.73 1.60 -8.48
N GLU A 71 8.10 2.22 -7.36
CA GLU A 71 9.41 2.87 -7.21
C GLU A 71 10.51 1.82 -7.10
N ARG A 72 11.61 2.03 -7.81
CA ARG A 72 12.79 1.16 -7.69
C ARG A 72 13.68 1.62 -6.54
N PRO A 73 14.33 0.71 -5.82
CA PRO A 73 15.26 1.08 -4.74
C PRO A 73 16.39 2.01 -5.19
N SER A 74 16.79 1.97 -6.47
CA SER A 74 17.83 2.85 -7.04
C SER A 74 17.44 4.31 -7.13
N ASP A 75 16.14 4.62 -7.20
CA ASP A 75 15.63 5.96 -7.48
C ASP A 75 15.21 6.73 -6.23
N ILE A 76 15.28 6.09 -5.06
CA ILE A 76 14.82 6.67 -3.80
C ILE A 76 15.92 7.45 -3.06
N LEU A 77 15.51 8.46 -2.31
CA LEU A 77 16.40 9.33 -1.53
C LEU A 77 17.23 8.54 -0.50
N ARG A 78 16.68 7.44 0.04
CA ARG A 78 17.37 6.56 1.00
C ARG A 78 18.75 6.14 0.51
N ARG A 79 18.85 5.62 -0.72
CA ARG A 79 20.10 5.18 -1.31
C ARG A 79 21.08 6.33 -1.52
N ARG A 80 20.59 7.46 -2.03
CA ARG A 80 21.41 8.66 -2.23
C ARG A 80 22.03 9.14 -0.92
N LEU A 81 21.30 9.09 0.18
CA LEU A 81 21.82 9.44 1.51
C LEU A 81 22.87 8.43 1.99
N LEU A 82 22.63 7.12 1.80
CA LEU A 82 23.60 6.09 2.17
C LEU A 82 24.93 6.28 1.46
N GLU A 83 24.91 6.58 0.16
CA GLU A 83 26.11 6.78 -0.66
C GLU A 83 26.77 8.15 -0.40
N GLN A 84 26.01 9.26 -0.41
CA GLN A 84 26.58 10.61 -0.35
C GLN A 84 27.01 11.04 1.05
N GLN A 85 26.34 10.54 2.11
CA GLN A 85 26.74 10.78 3.49
C GLN A 85 27.68 9.70 4.04
N ASN A 86 28.08 8.72 3.20
CA ASN A 86 28.95 7.59 3.56
C ASN A 86 28.49 6.88 4.83
N LEU A 87 27.19 6.52 4.88
CA LEU A 87 26.59 5.87 6.02
C LEU A 87 26.93 4.37 6.04
N ALA A 88 26.97 3.77 7.23
CA ALA A 88 27.26 2.36 7.38
C ALA A 88 26.17 1.49 6.75
N VAL A 89 26.58 0.50 5.93
CA VAL A 89 25.71 -0.50 5.32
C VAL A 89 26.21 -1.90 5.63
N SER A 90 25.31 -2.85 5.79
CA SER A 90 25.68 -4.23 6.09
C SER A 90 26.16 -4.99 4.86
N SER A 91 25.60 -4.67 3.69
CA SER A 91 25.92 -5.34 2.41
C SER A 91 25.44 -4.52 1.23
N GLU A 92 25.75 -4.97 0.02
CA GLU A 92 25.26 -4.38 -1.23
C GLU A 92 23.72 -4.43 -1.33
N ALA A 93 23.07 -5.38 -0.67
CA ALA A 93 21.61 -5.47 -0.59
C ALA A 93 20.96 -4.25 0.08
N SER A 94 21.66 -3.56 0.98
CA SER A 94 21.20 -2.32 1.60
C SER A 94 21.09 -1.15 0.62
N LEU A 95 21.79 -1.23 -0.51
CA LEU A 95 21.84 -0.20 -1.55
C LEU A 95 20.82 -0.42 -2.67
N GLY A 96 20.25 -1.62 -2.78
CA GLY A 96 19.25 -1.96 -3.77
C GLY A 96 19.61 -3.16 -4.64
N THR A 97 18.63 -3.67 -5.37
CA THR A 97 18.76 -4.89 -6.20
C THR A 97 19.74 -4.75 -7.36
N ASP A 98 19.93 -3.54 -7.87
CA ASP A 98 20.86 -3.21 -8.96
C ASP A 98 22.35 -3.26 -8.55
N ARG A 99 22.65 -3.30 -7.24
CA ARG A 99 24.01 -3.47 -6.70
C ARG A 99 24.33 -4.92 -6.35
N LEU A 100 23.33 -5.79 -6.33
CA LEU A 100 23.55 -7.21 -6.08
C LEU A 100 24.35 -7.82 -7.21
N LYS A 101 25.34 -8.67 -6.87
CA LYS A 101 26.00 -9.50 -7.87
C LYS A 101 25.01 -10.51 -8.41
N PRO A 102 24.80 -10.55 -9.74
CA PRO A 102 23.92 -11.57 -10.32
C PRO A 102 24.40 -12.96 -9.96
N VAL A 103 23.47 -13.83 -9.58
CA VAL A 103 23.76 -15.27 -9.45
C VAL A 103 23.99 -15.87 -10.84
N GLU A 104 24.65 -17.02 -10.88
CA GLU A 104 24.84 -17.78 -12.12
C GLU A 104 23.47 -18.01 -12.81
N TYR A 105 23.42 -17.82 -14.12
CA TYR A 105 22.16 -17.92 -14.92
C TYR A 105 21.08 -16.88 -14.62
N TRP A 106 21.47 -15.69 -14.15
CA TRP A 106 20.51 -14.59 -13.97
C TRP A 106 19.81 -14.26 -15.30
N PRO A 107 18.45 -14.30 -15.35
CA PRO A 107 17.71 -14.30 -16.62
C PRO A 107 17.49 -12.92 -17.23
N ASP A 108 17.65 -11.83 -16.45
CA ASP A 108 17.32 -10.47 -16.87
C ASP A 108 18.46 -9.48 -16.54
N PRO A 109 19.52 -9.42 -17.39
CA PRO A 109 20.64 -8.50 -17.17
C PRO A 109 20.22 -7.03 -17.14
N ASP A 110 19.17 -6.66 -17.87
CA ASP A 110 18.70 -5.28 -17.99
C ASP A 110 17.97 -4.82 -16.71
N TYR A 111 17.47 -5.73 -15.88
CA TYR A 111 16.84 -5.39 -14.61
C TYR A 111 17.78 -4.63 -13.69
N GLN A 112 19.05 -4.98 -13.67
CA GLN A 112 20.07 -4.32 -12.86
C GLN A 112 20.60 -3.03 -13.51
N GLN A 113 20.57 -2.93 -14.83
CA GLN A 113 21.08 -1.78 -15.59
C GLN A 113 20.03 -0.71 -15.87
N ALA A 114 18.79 -0.89 -15.42
CA ALA A 114 17.74 0.08 -15.66
C ALA A 114 18.15 1.45 -15.14
N LYS A 115 18.38 2.37 -16.08
CA LYS A 115 18.75 3.75 -15.78
C LYS A 115 17.71 4.36 -14.86
N SER A 116 18.19 4.94 -13.74
CA SER A 116 17.40 5.84 -12.93
C SER A 116 16.74 6.86 -13.85
N SER A 117 15.43 6.89 -13.89
CA SER A 117 14.70 7.99 -14.50
C SER A 117 14.78 9.17 -13.55
N GLY A 118 15.98 9.83 -13.55
CA GLY A 118 16.27 10.96 -12.70
C GLY A 118 15.15 11.98 -12.81
N SER A 119 14.27 11.98 -11.83
CA SER A 119 13.25 13.01 -11.69
C SER A 119 13.99 14.32 -11.39
N SER A 120 13.87 15.30 -12.24
CA SER A 120 14.51 16.62 -12.10
C SER A 120 14.03 17.42 -10.87
N LYS A 121 13.29 16.81 -9.97
CA LYS A 121 12.75 17.37 -8.72
C LYS A 121 13.38 16.80 -7.46
N ASP A 122 14.51 16.11 -7.58
CA ASP A 122 15.17 15.52 -6.43
C ASP A 122 15.76 16.61 -5.51
N LEU A 123 15.56 16.40 -4.20
CA LEU A 123 16.15 17.27 -3.18
C LEU A 123 17.67 17.35 -3.37
N PRO A 124 18.26 18.54 -3.39
CA PRO A 124 19.71 18.68 -3.43
C PRO A 124 20.30 18.12 -2.13
N ILE A 125 21.29 17.24 -2.26
CA ILE A 125 22.04 16.69 -1.13
C ILE A 125 23.47 17.20 -1.27
N GLU A 126 23.91 17.94 -0.26
CA GLU A 126 25.33 18.30 -0.13
C GLU A 126 26.03 17.27 0.77
N PRO A 127 27.23 16.78 0.43
CA PRO A 127 27.84 15.62 1.10
C PRO A 127 28.02 15.75 2.62
N ASN A 128 28.14 16.96 3.14
CA ASN A 128 28.35 17.21 4.58
C ASN A 128 27.25 18.04 5.25
N GLU A 129 26.25 18.49 4.51
CA GLU A 129 25.15 19.26 5.09
C GLU A 129 23.92 18.41 5.39
N PRO A 130 23.18 18.74 6.46
CA PRO A 130 21.91 18.07 6.74
C PRO A 130 20.86 18.47 5.69
N VAL A 131 20.14 17.50 5.15
CA VAL A 131 19.02 17.73 4.22
C VAL A 131 17.90 18.44 4.97
N LYS A 132 17.52 19.62 4.49
CA LYS A 132 16.37 20.36 5.05
C LYS A 132 15.07 19.77 4.49
N LEU A 133 14.12 19.52 5.36
CA LEU A 133 12.81 18.97 5.01
C LEU A 133 11.71 19.87 5.57
N SER A 134 10.85 20.39 4.70
CA SER A 134 9.54 20.93 5.06
C SER A 134 8.52 19.79 5.18
N LEU A 135 7.35 20.05 5.73
CA LEU A 135 6.28 19.06 5.83
C LEU A 135 5.89 18.49 4.44
N VAL A 136 5.77 19.36 3.43
CA VAL A 136 5.46 18.95 2.05
C VAL A 136 6.53 18.00 1.50
N GLN A 137 7.80 18.34 1.68
CA GLN A 137 8.91 17.48 1.24
C GLN A 137 8.97 16.17 2.02
N ALA A 138 8.67 16.20 3.32
CA ALA A 138 8.63 14.99 4.15
C ALA A 138 7.55 14.01 3.70
N LEU A 139 6.38 14.50 3.29
CA LEU A 139 5.29 13.70 2.71
C LEU A 139 5.72 13.06 1.38
N GLN A 140 6.30 13.85 0.47
CA GLN A 140 6.79 13.36 -0.82
C GLN A 140 7.89 12.30 -0.66
N VAL A 141 8.85 12.56 0.25
CA VAL A 141 9.89 11.60 0.60
C VAL A 141 9.29 10.33 1.18
N GLY A 142 8.35 10.46 2.11
CA GLY A 142 7.69 9.32 2.75
C GLY A 142 6.94 8.44 1.74
N ALA A 143 6.16 9.03 0.84
CA ALA A 143 5.42 8.30 -0.19
C ALA A 143 6.35 7.50 -1.14
N ARG A 144 7.59 7.99 -1.39
CA ARG A 144 8.56 7.33 -2.27
C ARG A 144 9.49 6.37 -1.54
N ASN A 145 9.83 6.64 -0.28
CA ASN A 145 10.90 5.91 0.43
C ASN A 145 10.37 4.94 1.50
N SER A 146 9.14 5.13 2.01
CA SER A 146 8.60 4.25 3.04
C SER A 146 8.40 2.84 2.51
N LEU A 147 9.01 1.86 3.17
CA LEU A 147 8.92 0.46 2.79
C LEU A 147 7.49 -0.06 2.87
N GLU A 148 6.73 0.37 3.88
CA GLU A 148 5.33 -0.03 4.03
C GLU A 148 4.46 0.55 2.90
N TYR A 149 4.68 1.83 2.55
CA TYR A 149 3.95 2.47 1.45
C TYR A 149 4.21 1.74 0.12
N GLN A 150 5.47 1.38 -0.17
CA GLN A 150 5.81 0.62 -1.37
C GLN A 150 5.20 -0.79 -1.34
N SER A 151 5.22 -1.48 -0.21
CA SER A 151 4.59 -2.80 -0.08
C SER A 151 3.08 -2.77 -0.34
N ARG A 152 2.38 -1.70 0.06
CA ARG A 152 0.95 -1.52 -0.25
C ARG A 152 0.72 -1.30 -1.74
N LYS A 153 1.55 -0.50 -2.40
CA LYS A 153 1.52 -0.36 -3.87
C LYS A 153 1.74 -1.69 -4.58
N GLU A 154 2.77 -2.44 -4.16
CA GLU A 154 3.06 -3.76 -4.73
C GLU A 154 1.89 -4.75 -4.56
N ASN A 155 1.13 -4.68 -3.48
CA ASN A 155 -0.04 -5.54 -3.30
C ASN A 155 -1.12 -5.25 -4.35
N VAL A 156 -1.45 -3.98 -4.61
CA VAL A 156 -2.39 -3.61 -5.68
C VAL A 156 -1.90 -4.15 -7.04
N PHE A 157 -0.60 -4.04 -7.30
CA PHE A 157 -0.02 -4.54 -8.54
C PHE A 157 -0.14 -6.07 -8.66
N ARG A 158 0.15 -6.81 -7.57
CA ARG A 158 0.01 -8.27 -7.55
C ARG A 158 -1.42 -8.72 -7.77
N THR A 159 -2.38 -8.02 -7.20
CA THR A 159 -3.81 -8.32 -7.39
C THR A 159 -4.26 -8.04 -8.82
N ALA A 160 -3.70 -7.00 -9.47
CA ALA A 160 -3.93 -6.76 -10.89
C ALA A 160 -3.38 -7.88 -11.77
N LEU A 161 -2.19 -8.40 -11.49
CA LEU A 161 -1.63 -9.57 -12.20
C LEU A 161 -2.45 -10.84 -11.95
N ALA A 162 -3.00 -11.03 -10.73
CA ALA A 162 -3.88 -12.15 -10.44
C ALA A 162 -5.21 -12.06 -11.22
N LEU A 163 -5.73 -10.85 -11.43
CA LEU A 163 -6.88 -10.62 -12.29
C LEU A 163 -6.56 -10.95 -13.75
N ASP A 164 -5.40 -10.52 -14.25
CA ASP A 164 -4.95 -10.85 -15.60
C ASP A 164 -4.91 -12.37 -15.84
N LEU A 165 -4.29 -13.11 -14.91
CA LEU A 165 -4.26 -14.58 -14.95
C LEU A 165 -5.67 -15.17 -14.95
N THR A 166 -6.59 -14.62 -14.14
CA THR A 166 -7.97 -15.10 -14.08
C THR A 166 -8.72 -14.82 -15.38
N ARG A 167 -8.49 -13.66 -16.00
CA ARG A 167 -9.06 -13.31 -17.32
C ARG A 167 -8.56 -14.25 -18.42
N HIS A 168 -7.27 -14.56 -18.38
CA HIS A 168 -6.63 -15.47 -19.34
C HIS A 168 -7.30 -16.86 -19.37
N ASN A 169 -7.81 -17.35 -18.22
CA ASN A 169 -8.53 -18.62 -18.17
C ASN A 169 -9.84 -18.63 -19.00
N PHE A 170 -10.38 -17.47 -19.35
CA PHE A 170 -11.57 -17.31 -20.19
C PHE A 170 -11.26 -16.87 -21.61
N GLU A 171 -9.99 -16.77 -21.98
CA GLU A 171 -9.50 -16.45 -23.32
C GLU A 171 -9.13 -17.71 -24.11
N ASN A 172 -8.65 -17.51 -25.33
CA ASN A 172 -8.12 -18.61 -26.13
C ASN A 172 -6.70 -18.95 -25.64
N ILE A 173 -6.55 -20.14 -25.08
CA ILE A 173 -5.26 -20.63 -24.61
C ILE A 173 -4.67 -21.52 -25.71
N PHE A 174 -3.54 -21.08 -26.29
CA PHE A 174 -2.80 -21.81 -27.28
C PHE A 174 -1.75 -22.68 -26.60
N ASN A 175 -1.72 -23.96 -26.97
CA ASN A 175 -0.70 -24.91 -26.53
C ASN A 175 -0.02 -25.54 -27.73
N ALA A 176 1.27 -25.77 -27.61
CA ALA A 176 2.03 -26.53 -28.60
C ALA A 176 3.08 -27.37 -27.86
N GLY A 177 3.26 -28.59 -28.30
CA GLY A 177 4.25 -29.49 -27.73
C GLY A 177 4.81 -30.43 -28.79
N ALA A 178 6.05 -30.85 -28.57
CA ALA A 178 6.67 -31.91 -29.34
C ALA A 178 7.43 -32.82 -28.40
N ASP A 179 7.22 -34.10 -28.54
CA ASP A 179 7.92 -35.13 -27.78
C ASP A 179 8.50 -36.19 -28.68
N SER A 180 9.59 -36.81 -28.26
CA SER A 180 10.20 -37.92 -28.96
C SER A 180 10.65 -38.94 -27.91
N GLN A 181 10.14 -40.15 -28.06
CA GLN A 181 10.40 -41.26 -27.12
C GLN A 181 11.08 -42.41 -27.88
N LEU A 182 12.24 -42.81 -27.39
CA LEU A 182 12.90 -44.01 -27.82
C LEU A 182 12.53 -45.16 -26.88
N SER A 183 11.81 -46.14 -27.38
CA SER A 183 11.47 -47.35 -26.64
C SER A 183 12.18 -48.57 -27.24
N THR A 184 12.78 -49.38 -26.39
CA THR A 184 13.43 -50.64 -26.83
C THR A 184 12.89 -51.80 -26.01
N ASP A 185 12.48 -52.84 -26.69
CA ASP A 185 12.15 -54.14 -26.12
C ASP A 185 13.17 -55.19 -26.64
N THR A 186 13.13 -56.38 -26.12
CA THR A 186 14.07 -57.47 -26.46
C THR A 186 14.17 -57.80 -27.95
N THR A 187 13.18 -57.37 -28.70
CA THR A 187 13.05 -57.67 -30.16
C THR A 187 12.95 -56.44 -31.06
N VAL A 188 12.49 -55.33 -30.54
CA VAL A 188 12.15 -54.14 -31.34
C VAL A 188 12.59 -52.85 -30.65
N THR A 189 13.21 -51.96 -31.43
CA THR A 189 13.49 -50.58 -30.97
C THR A 189 12.67 -49.63 -31.83
N ASN A 190 11.82 -48.82 -31.19
CA ASN A 190 10.92 -47.86 -31.81
C ASN A 190 11.32 -46.44 -31.39
N LEU A 191 11.27 -45.52 -32.32
CA LEU A 191 11.31 -44.09 -32.09
C LEU A 191 9.93 -43.52 -32.40
N ASP A 192 9.20 -43.15 -31.37
CA ASP A 192 7.92 -42.49 -31.47
C ASP A 192 8.12 -40.98 -31.25
N SER A 193 7.77 -40.20 -32.25
CA SER A 193 7.83 -38.73 -32.17
C SER A 193 6.46 -38.15 -32.42
N SER A 194 6.01 -37.25 -31.56
CA SER A 194 4.76 -36.54 -31.74
C SER A 194 4.96 -35.04 -31.68
N ALA A 195 4.17 -34.32 -32.44
CA ALA A 195 4.04 -32.88 -32.33
C ALA A 195 2.57 -32.52 -32.39
N SER A 196 2.12 -31.70 -31.46
CA SER A 196 0.73 -31.27 -31.36
C SER A 196 0.63 -29.78 -31.10
N GLY A 197 -0.39 -29.18 -31.69
CA GLY A 197 -0.79 -27.80 -31.38
C GLY A 197 -2.29 -27.76 -31.16
N GLY A 198 -2.73 -26.96 -30.19
CA GLY A 198 -4.13 -26.88 -29.84
C GLY A 198 -4.55 -25.52 -29.31
N VAL A 199 -5.86 -25.33 -29.23
CA VAL A 199 -6.52 -24.18 -28.65
C VAL A 199 -7.57 -24.70 -27.69
N SER A 200 -7.58 -24.19 -26.47
CA SER A 200 -8.66 -24.42 -25.51
C SER A 200 -9.25 -23.10 -25.06
N ARG A 201 -10.55 -23.13 -24.72
CA ARG A 201 -11.28 -21.98 -24.21
C ARG A 201 -12.39 -22.42 -23.28
N THR A 202 -12.43 -21.81 -22.09
CA THR A 202 -13.58 -21.87 -21.19
C THR A 202 -14.41 -20.61 -21.39
N LEU A 203 -15.69 -20.79 -21.72
CA LEU A 203 -16.62 -19.67 -21.84
C LEU A 203 -17.19 -19.30 -20.47
N LYS A 204 -17.59 -18.04 -20.28
CA LYS A 204 -18.16 -17.53 -19.02
C LYS A 204 -19.42 -18.26 -18.54
N ASN A 205 -20.09 -19.00 -19.42
CA ASN A 205 -21.26 -19.82 -19.07
C ASN A 205 -20.90 -21.25 -18.64
N GLY A 206 -19.61 -21.58 -18.56
CA GLY A 206 -19.11 -22.89 -18.13
C GLY A 206 -18.93 -23.90 -19.27
N ILE A 207 -19.05 -23.50 -20.52
CA ILE A 207 -18.77 -24.38 -21.67
C ILE A 207 -17.26 -24.42 -21.89
N ASP A 208 -16.68 -25.62 -21.91
CA ASP A 208 -15.30 -25.87 -22.26
C ASP A 208 -15.20 -26.36 -23.70
N MET A 209 -14.30 -25.76 -24.48
CA MET A 209 -14.03 -26.11 -25.88
C MET A 209 -12.53 -26.35 -26.05
N SER A 210 -12.16 -27.41 -26.74
CA SER A 210 -10.78 -27.63 -27.14
C SER A 210 -10.71 -28.17 -28.58
N THR A 211 -9.65 -27.77 -29.25
CA THR A 211 -9.31 -28.28 -30.60
C THR A 211 -7.80 -28.48 -30.65
N SER A 212 -7.36 -29.63 -31.16
CA SER A 212 -5.95 -29.90 -31.32
C SER A 212 -5.69 -30.60 -32.66
N ILE A 213 -4.51 -30.36 -33.21
CA ILE A 213 -3.99 -31.06 -34.40
C ILE A 213 -2.65 -31.65 -33.98
N GLY A 214 -2.46 -32.95 -34.24
CA GLY A 214 -1.25 -33.67 -33.90
C GLY A 214 -0.70 -34.44 -35.11
N ILE A 215 0.62 -34.56 -35.14
CA ILE A 215 1.35 -35.40 -36.10
C ILE A 215 2.12 -36.43 -35.28
N ASN A 216 1.90 -37.70 -35.53
CA ASN A 216 2.61 -38.80 -34.90
C ASN A 216 3.49 -39.47 -35.94
N LEU A 217 4.75 -39.66 -35.65
CA LEU A 217 5.73 -40.34 -36.48
C LEU A 217 6.31 -41.53 -35.68
N MET A 218 6.06 -42.74 -36.13
CA MET A 218 6.62 -43.95 -35.58
C MET A 218 7.66 -44.50 -36.54
N ASN A 219 8.90 -44.64 -36.11
CA ASN A 219 10.00 -45.26 -36.88
C ASN A 219 10.44 -46.56 -36.19
N LEU A 220 10.30 -47.70 -36.87
CA LEU A 220 10.92 -48.94 -36.45
C LEU A 220 12.41 -48.91 -36.81
N LEU A 221 13.29 -48.83 -35.82
CA LEU A 221 14.74 -48.75 -35.99
C LEU A 221 15.39 -50.12 -36.17
N THR A 222 14.69 -51.21 -35.81
CA THR A 222 15.15 -52.60 -35.97
C THR A 222 14.53 -53.21 -37.22
N GLN A 223 15.37 -53.89 -38.02
CA GLN A 223 14.99 -54.69 -39.23
C GLN A 223 14.49 -53.91 -40.44
N GLY A 224 14.75 -52.62 -40.60
CA GLY A 224 14.31 -51.88 -41.77
C GLY A 224 12.79 -51.83 -41.97
N GLY A 225 12.07 -51.84 -40.85
CA GLY A 225 10.62 -51.80 -40.83
C GLY A 225 10.04 -50.49 -41.36
N ALA A 226 8.78 -50.52 -41.77
CA ALA A 226 8.08 -49.38 -42.28
C ALA A 226 7.92 -48.28 -41.21
N SER A 227 8.24 -47.03 -41.55
CA SER A 227 7.85 -45.85 -40.78
C SER A 227 6.40 -45.50 -41.06
N SER A 228 5.60 -45.20 -40.04
CA SER A 228 4.24 -44.68 -40.23
C SER A 228 4.18 -43.23 -39.78
N MET A 229 3.48 -42.42 -40.55
CA MET A 229 3.15 -41.03 -40.20
C MET A 229 1.64 -40.91 -40.09
N GLY A 230 1.17 -40.51 -38.94
CA GLY A 230 -0.24 -40.28 -38.69
C GLY A 230 -0.52 -38.81 -38.41
N LEU A 231 -1.46 -38.24 -39.12
CA LEU A 231 -2.03 -36.91 -38.80
C LEU A 231 -3.36 -37.10 -38.09
N ASN A 232 -3.54 -36.43 -36.95
CA ASN A 232 -4.80 -36.46 -36.23
C ASN A 232 -5.29 -35.06 -35.91
N ALA A 233 -6.59 -34.87 -35.93
CA ALA A 233 -7.27 -33.68 -35.44
C ALA A 233 -8.37 -34.08 -34.45
N ASP A 234 -8.35 -33.48 -33.31
CA ASP A 234 -9.32 -33.72 -32.25
C ASP A 234 -10.03 -32.40 -31.92
N ALA A 235 -11.34 -32.47 -31.77
CA ALA A 235 -12.15 -31.36 -31.25
C ALA A 235 -13.08 -31.88 -30.16
N SER A 236 -13.23 -31.13 -29.10
CA SER A 236 -14.18 -31.48 -28.02
C SER A 236 -14.91 -30.24 -27.49
N VAL A 237 -16.13 -30.47 -27.08
CA VAL A 237 -16.95 -29.49 -26.37
C VAL A 237 -17.61 -30.17 -25.19
N SER A 238 -17.61 -29.49 -24.04
CA SER A 238 -18.25 -29.93 -22.81
C SER A 238 -19.19 -28.84 -22.33
N ILE A 239 -20.48 -29.15 -22.23
CA ILE A 239 -21.55 -28.22 -21.89
C ILE A 239 -22.20 -28.66 -20.59
N PRO A 240 -21.98 -28.00 -19.45
CA PRO A 240 -22.69 -28.26 -18.22
C PRO A 240 -24.15 -27.79 -18.38
N LEU A 241 -25.12 -28.70 -18.19
CA LEU A 241 -26.54 -28.40 -18.30
C LEU A 241 -27.22 -28.16 -16.95
N MET A 242 -26.62 -28.60 -15.84
CA MET A 242 -27.10 -28.43 -14.48
C MET A 242 -26.04 -27.83 -13.58
N ARG A 243 -25.26 -28.66 -12.85
CA ARG A 243 -24.20 -28.20 -11.95
C ARG A 243 -23.07 -27.53 -12.77
N GLY A 244 -22.64 -26.36 -12.32
CA GLY A 244 -21.58 -25.62 -13.00
C GLY A 244 -22.04 -24.77 -14.19
N SER A 245 -23.33 -24.79 -14.52
CA SER A 245 -23.87 -24.05 -15.67
C SER A 245 -24.28 -22.63 -15.30
N GLY A 246 -24.06 -21.72 -16.23
CA GLY A 246 -24.45 -20.32 -16.13
C GLY A 246 -23.33 -19.40 -15.68
N GLU A 247 -23.38 -18.17 -16.18
CA GLU A 247 -22.36 -17.16 -15.94
C GLU A 247 -22.16 -16.83 -14.47
N HIS A 248 -23.24 -16.80 -13.68
CA HIS A 248 -23.21 -16.53 -12.25
C HIS A 248 -22.51 -17.62 -11.41
N ILE A 249 -22.24 -18.79 -11.98
CA ILE A 249 -21.46 -19.88 -11.34
C ILE A 249 -20.07 -19.95 -11.95
N ALA A 250 -20.00 -20.10 -13.28
CA ALA A 250 -18.74 -20.36 -13.97
C ALA A 250 -17.80 -19.15 -13.99
N ALA A 251 -18.34 -17.92 -14.08
CA ALA A 251 -17.54 -16.69 -14.09
C ALA A 251 -17.37 -16.07 -12.69
N GLU A 252 -17.84 -16.70 -11.60
CA GLU A 252 -17.67 -16.16 -10.25
C GLU A 252 -16.20 -15.92 -9.87
N PRO A 253 -15.22 -16.80 -10.20
CA PRO A 253 -13.81 -16.51 -9.93
C PRO A 253 -13.32 -15.23 -10.59
N LEU A 254 -13.78 -14.93 -11.81
CA LEU A 254 -13.45 -13.71 -12.52
C LEU A 254 -14.09 -12.49 -11.85
N THR A 255 -15.36 -12.57 -11.49
CA THR A 255 -16.07 -11.51 -10.76
C THR A 255 -15.37 -11.19 -9.43
N GLN A 256 -14.98 -12.22 -8.68
CA GLN A 256 -14.26 -12.04 -7.41
C GLN A 256 -12.89 -11.42 -7.63
N ALA A 257 -12.12 -11.85 -8.64
CA ALA A 257 -10.82 -11.26 -8.96
C ALA A 257 -10.94 -9.77 -9.36
N GLU A 258 -11.97 -9.40 -10.11
CA GLU A 258 -12.25 -7.99 -10.45
C GLU A 258 -12.57 -7.14 -9.22
N ARG A 259 -13.35 -7.68 -8.28
CA ARG A 259 -13.69 -7.00 -7.03
C ARG A 259 -12.49 -6.87 -6.10
N ASN A 260 -11.62 -7.88 -6.04
CA ASN A 260 -10.42 -7.84 -5.21
C ASN A 260 -9.50 -6.67 -5.59
N VAL A 261 -9.35 -6.37 -6.88
CA VAL A 261 -8.58 -5.19 -7.33
C VAL A 261 -9.22 -3.89 -6.81
N VAL A 262 -10.55 -3.78 -6.83
CA VAL A 262 -11.27 -2.61 -6.30
C VAL A 262 -11.06 -2.47 -4.80
N TYR A 263 -11.15 -3.58 -4.04
CA TYR A 263 -10.92 -3.55 -2.59
C TYR A 263 -9.51 -3.16 -2.22
N ASP A 264 -8.50 -3.69 -2.92
CA ASP A 264 -7.11 -3.32 -2.70
C ASP A 264 -6.83 -1.85 -3.06
N LEU A 265 -7.51 -1.31 -4.09
CA LEU A 265 -7.45 0.12 -4.42
C LEU A 265 -8.05 0.97 -3.29
N TRP A 266 -9.21 0.59 -2.74
CA TRP A 266 -9.83 1.29 -1.61
C TRP A 266 -8.98 1.22 -0.34
N ASP A 267 -8.40 0.06 -0.04
CA ASP A 267 -7.47 -0.09 1.09
C ASP A 267 -6.23 0.79 0.91
N PHE A 268 -5.67 0.82 -0.30
CA PHE A 268 -4.52 1.67 -0.60
C PHE A 268 -4.85 3.17 -0.50
N GLU A 269 -6.03 3.62 -1.00
CA GLU A 269 -6.47 5.01 -0.86
C GLU A 269 -6.62 5.42 0.60
N ARG A 270 -7.22 4.57 1.41
CA ARG A 270 -7.34 4.79 2.85
C ARG A 270 -5.98 4.78 3.54
N TYR A 271 -5.09 3.88 3.13
CA TYR A 271 -3.73 3.83 3.63
C TYR A 271 -2.95 5.11 3.30
N LYS A 272 -3.06 5.67 2.09
CA LYS A 272 -2.44 6.95 1.72
C LYS A 272 -2.80 8.05 2.72
N ARG A 273 -4.07 8.16 3.10
CA ARG A 273 -4.55 9.15 4.08
C ARG A 273 -3.98 8.91 5.47
N THR A 274 -4.02 7.67 5.93
CA THR A 274 -3.45 7.28 7.23
C THR A 274 -1.96 7.55 7.29
N PHE A 275 -1.23 7.20 6.24
CA PHE A 275 0.20 7.44 6.13
C PHE A 275 0.54 8.93 6.16
N ALA A 276 -0.17 9.75 5.39
CA ALA A 276 0.03 11.21 5.37
C ALA A 276 -0.17 11.84 6.75
N VAL A 277 -1.21 11.45 7.48
CA VAL A 277 -1.45 11.92 8.85
C VAL A 277 -0.37 11.44 9.82
N ASN A 278 0.12 10.19 9.67
CA ASN A 278 1.21 9.65 10.50
C ASN A 278 2.53 10.39 10.26
N VAL A 279 2.86 10.72 9.00
CA VAL A 279 4.03 11.55 8.67
C VAL A 279 3.89 12.94 9.28
N ALA A 280 2.73 13.58 9.17
CA ALA A 280 2.46 14.89 9.78
C ALA A 280 2.61 14.84 11.31
N ARG A 281 2.07 13.82 11.95
CA ARG A 281 2.19 13.62 13.42
C ARG A 281 3.66 13.48 13.82
N GLY A 282 4.42 12.65 13.10
CA GLY A 282 5.86 12.49 13.32
C GLY A 282 6.61 13.80 13.15
N TYR A 283 6.35 14.53 12.07
CA TYR A 283 6.95 15.80 11.74
C TYR A 283 6.68 16.85 12.83
N PHE A 284 5.43 17.08 13.19
CA PHE A 284 5.06 18.03 14.23
C PHE A 284 5.55 17.62 15.62
N SER A 285 5.64 16.31 15.90
CA SER A 285 6.24 15.81 17.14
C SER A 285 7.70 16.20 17.25
N VAL A 286 8.48 16.09 16.17
CA VAL A 286 9.89 16.54 16.14
C VAL A 286 9.98 18.05 16.32
N LEU A 287 9.15 18.84 15.64
CA LEU A 287 9.13 20.30 15.79
C LEU A 287 8.79 20.72 17.24
N ARG A 288 7.86 20.01 17.88
CA ARG A 288 7.53 20.21 19.31
C ARG A 288 8.73 19.91 20.20
N GLN A 289 9.50 18.86 19.91
CA GLN A 289 10.70 18.54 20.69
C GLN A 289 11.82 19.57 20.44
N MET A 290 11.97 20.09 19.21
CA MET A 290 12.91 21.18 18.92
C MET A 290 12.60 22.44 19.74
N ASP A 291 11.31 22.80 19.83
CA ASP A 291 10.86 23.90 20.69
C ASP A 291 11.09 23.60 22.17
N GLY A 292 10.83 22.35 22.59
CA GLY A 292 11.10 21.89 23.95
C GLY A 292 12.58 22.01 24.34
N VAL A 293 13.51 21.69 23.44
CA VAL A 293 14.96 21.89 23.66
C VAL A 293 15.29 23.37 23.83
N SER A 294 14.73 24.24 22.97
CA SER A 294 14.94 25.70 23.08
C SER A 294 14.41 26.24 24.40
N ASN A 295 13.20 25.84 24.79
CA ASN A 295 12.60 26.27 26.07
C ASN A 295 13.40 25.75 27.29
N ALA A 296 13.92 24.52 27.24
CA ALA A 296 14.76 23.94 28.27
C ALA A 296 16.13 24.64 28.36
N GLU A 297 16.73 25.05 27.23
CA GLU A 297 17.96 25.83 27.18
C GLU A 297 17.77 27.21 27.80
N ASP A 298 16.70 27.93 27.46
CA ASP A 298 16.40 29.25 28.01
C ASP A 298 16.15 29.16 29.53
N ASN A 299 15.47 28.11 29.99
CA ASN A 299 15.28 27.86 31.41
C ASN A 299 16.59 27.57 32.14
N TYR A 300 17.49 26.76 31.54
CA TYR A 300 18.82 26.52 32.10
C TYR A 300 19.64 27.79 32.18
N ARG A 301 19.67 28.63 31.12
CA ARG A 301 20.34 29.93 31.14
C ARG A 301 19.81 30.85 32.26
N SER A 302 18.49 30.87 32.44
CA SER A 302 17.83 31.63 33.52
C SER A 302 18.20 31.10 34.89
N ALA A 303 18.24 29.77 35.06
CA ALA A 303 18.65 29.14 36.31
C ALA A 303 20.12 29.45 36.69
N VAL A 304 21.03 29.40 35.69
CA VAL A 304 22.45 29.79 35.84
C VAL A 304 22.57 31.26 36.31
N ALA A 305 21.80 32.18 35.68
CA ALA A 305 21.81 33.58 36.05
C ALA A 305 21.31 33.78 37.49
N SER A 306 20.25 33.05 37.87
CA SER A 306 19.69 33.08 39.23
C SER A 306 20.67 32.53 40.28
N ALA A 307 21.34 31.40 39.98
CA ALA A 307 22.36 30.81 40.87
C ALA A 307 23.57 31.75 41.08
N ARG A 308 24.05 32.37 40.01
CA ARG A 308 25.15 33.36 40.07
C ARG A 308 24.76 34.62 40.85
N TRP A 309 23.55 35.08 40.68
CA TRP A 309 23.03 36.22 41.42
C TRP A 309 22.90 35.90 42.92
N SER A 310 22.36 34.72 43.27
CA SER A 310 22.26 34.28 44.66
C SER A 310 23.62 34.16 45.31
N ARG A 311 24.59 33.51 44.69
CA ARG A 311 25.94 33.36 45.22
C ARG A 311 26.60 34.70 45.52
N ARG A 312 26.57 35.66 44.58
CA ARG A 312 27.09 37.00 44.84
C ARG A 312 26.44 37.72 45.99
N ARG A 313 25.15 37.51 46.24
CA ARG A 313 24.43 38.10 47.38
C ARG A 313 24.72 37.39 48.71
N ALA A 314 24.89 36.09 48.69
CA ALA A 314 25.31 35.33 49.87
C ALA A 314 26.74 35.72 50.31
N ASP A 315 27.67 35.82 49.34
CA ASP A 315 29.02 36.29 49.59
C ASP A 315 29.06 37.72 50.20
N ALA A 316 28.09 38.55 49.86
CA ALA A 316 27.86 39.87 50.45
C ALA A 316 27.04 39.84 51.75
N GLY A 317 26.69 38.67 52.30
CA GLY A 317 25.92 38.53 53.54
C GLY A 317 24.46 38.99 53.44
N ARG A 318 23.90 39.11 52.20
CA ARG A 318 22.55 39.67 51.97
C ARG A 318 21.44 38.65 51.84
N ILE A 319 21.76 37.36 51.66
CA ILE A 319 20.82 36.24 51.60
C ILE A 319 21.42 35.03 52.33
N ARG A 320 20.56 34.09 52.72
CA ARG A 320 20.97 32.88 53.44
C ARG A 320 21.66 31.89 52.47
N GLU A 321 22.57 31.10 53.00
CA GLU A 321 23.26 30.05 52.20
C GLU A 321 22.29 29.03 51.61
N ILE A 322 21.26 28.65 52.38
CA ILE A 322 20.20 27.72 51.91
C ILE A 322 19.48 28.23 50.65
N ASP A 323 19.30 29.54 50.49
CA ASP A 323 18.68 30.13 49.31
C ASP A 323 19.61 30.01 48.09
N THR A 324 20.92 30.01 48.32
CA THR A 324 21.94 29.77 47.30
C THR A 324 21.96 28.30 46.88
N ASP A 325 21.87 27.38 47.83
CA ASP A 325 21.83 25.93 47.57
C ASP A 325 20.58 25.56 46.77
N GLN A 326 19.44 26.15 47.06
CA GLN A 326 18.22 25.96 46.26
C GLN A 326 18.40 26.44 44.82
N ALA A 327 19.05 27.58 44.60
CA ALA A 327 19.31 28.09 43.28
C ALA A 327 20.30 27.21 42.50
N ILE A 328 21.32 26.66 43.17
CA ILE A 328 22.28 25.70 42.57
C ILE A 328 21.58 24.38 42.25
N GLN A 329 20.77 23.85 43.15
CA GLN A 329 19.98 22.64 42.91
C GLN A 329 19.07 22.82 41.69
N ARG A 330 18.46 24.00 41.55
CA ARG A 330 17.61 24.31 40.39
C ARG A 330 18.42 24.39 39.07
N GLU A 331 19.62 24.98 39.09
CA GLU A 331 20.54 24.99 37.95
C GLU A 331 20.87 23.57 37.48
N LEU A 332 21.24 22.68 38.43
CA LEU A 332 21.54 21.29 38.11
C LEU A 332 20.34 20.52 37.52
N SER A 333 19.15 20.74 38.11
CA SER A 333 17.91 20.17 37.61
C SER A 333 17.56 20.66 36.19
N ALA A 334 17.70 21.97 35.94
CA ALA A 334 17.46 22.55 34.62
C ALA A 334 18.47 22.03 33.56
N ARG A 335 19.75 21.85 33.96
CA ARG A 335 20.77 21.24 33.10
C ARG A 335 20.41 19.83 32.73
N ASN A 336 19.98 19.01 33.69
CA ASN A 336 19.56 17.63 33.42
C ASN A 336 18.34 17.59 32.48
N SER A 337 17.34 18.47 32.70
CA SER A 337 16.17 18.58 31.83
C SER A 337 16.53 18.98 30.40
N TRP A 338 17.51 19.89 30.20
CA TRP A 338 18.00 20.27 28.89
C TRP A 338 18.71 19.11 28.18
N ILE A 339 19.57 18.35 28.89
CA ILE A 339 20.22 17.16 28.33
C ILE A 339 19.16 16.12 27.91
N SER A 340 18.17 15.85 28.78
CA SER A 340 17.09 14.91 28.48
C SER A 340 16.27 15.34 27.26
N ALA A 341 15.99 16.64 27.13
CA ALA A 341 15.28 17.17 25.96
C ALA A 341 16.06 16.99 24.66
N GLN A 342 17.40 17.17 24.68
CA GLN A 342 18.25 16.94 23.51
C GLN A 342 18.23 15.47 23.08
N GLU A 343 18.36 14.54 24.02
CA GLU A 343 18.33 13.10 23.69
C GLU A 343 16.94 12.66 23.20
N GLN A 344 15.86 13.21 23.77
CA GLN A 344 14.49 12.95 23.28
C GLN A 344 14.27 13.48 21.86
N LEU A 345 14.85 14.62 21.52
CA LEU A 345 14.82 15.14 20.15
C LEU A 345 15.52 14.18 19.17
N LYS A 346 16.70 13.65 19.52
CA LYS A 346 17.41 12.68 18.69
C LYS A 346 16.56 11.42 18.46
N SER A 347 16.00 10.85 19.55
CA SER A 347 15.11 9.69 19.45
C SER A 347 13.87 9.94 18.58
N SER A 348 13.27 11.14 18.71
CA SER A 348 12.11 11.51 17.88
C SER A 348 12.48 11.68 16.41
N LEU A 349 13.67 12.24 16.11
CA LEU A 349 14.21 12.34 14.75
C LEU A 349 14.45 10.96 14.15
N ASP A 350 15.02 10.02 14.90
CA ASP A 350 15.29 8.67 14.42
C ASP A 350 13.99 7.91 14.13
N SER A 351 12.99 8.03 15.02
CA SER A 351 11.66 7.47 14.78
C SER A 351 10.99 8.07 13.54
N PHE A 352 11.11 9.39 13.36
CA PHE A 352 10.56 10.07 12.18
C PHE A 352 11.25 9.64 10.88
N LYS A 353 12.59 9.53 10.86
CA LYS A 353 13.35 9.01 9.70
C LYS A 353 12.86 7.62 9.32
N ASN A 354 12.68 6.74 10.30
CA ASN A 354 12.16 5.39 10.07
C ASN A 354 10.75 5.43 9.43
N THR A 355 9.86 6.29 9.91
CA THR A 355 8.49 6.44 9.37
C THR A 355 8.51 6.85 7.90
N ILE A 356 9.37 7.78 7.51
CA ILE A 356 9.50 8.23 6.10
C ILE A 356 10.45 7.37 5.26
N GLY A 357 10.97 6.26 5.81
CA GLY A 357 11.83 5.29 5.10
C GLY A 357 13.27 5.74 4.88
N LEU A 358 13.76 6.72 5.63
CA LEU A 358 15.16 7.16 5.56
C LEU A 358 16.06 6.38 6.53
N PRO A 359 17.38 6.29 6.25
CA PRO A 359 18.34 5.73 7.21
C PRO A 359 18.32 6.52 8.53
N THR A 360 18.37 5.82 9.66
CA THR A 360 18.40 6.45 10.99
C THR A 360 19.63 7.35 11.19
N ASP A 361 20.76 6.99 10.59
CA ASP A 361 22.01 7.76 10.65
C ASP A 361 22.05 8.98 9.72
N ALA A 362 21.04 9.12 8.83
CA ALA A 362 20.99 10.23 7.90
C ALA A 362 20.88 11.58 8.62
N ARG A 363 21.65 12.55 8.15
CA ARG A 363 21.65 13.91 8.68
C ARG A 363 20.51 14.69 8.02
N ILE A 364 19.42 14.89 8.77
CA ILE A 364 18.28 15.70 8.33
C ILE A 364 18.01 16.84 9.34
N LYS A 365 17.40 17.90 8.85
CA LYS A 365 16.96 19.05 9.66
C LYS A 365 15.56 19.47 9.19
N LEU A 366 14.62 19.60 10.12
CA LEU A 366 13.28 20.07 9.80
C LEU A 366 13.22 21.59 9.73
N ASP A 367 12.27 22.13 8.94
CA ASP A 367 12.06 23.58 8.85
C ASP A 367 11.26 24.08 10.06
N PRO A 368 11.85 24.92 10.92
CA PRO A 368 11.15 25.48 12.09
C PRO A 368 10.03 26.45 11.69
N ASN A 369 10.01 26.98 10.45
CA ASN A 369 8.99 27.92 10.00
C ASN A 369 7.59 27.28 9.97
N ASP A 370 7.50 25.98 9.74
CA ASP A 370 6.22 25.26 9.76
C ASP A 370 5.54 25.35 11.15
N LEU A 371 6.32 25.34 12.24
CA LEU A 371 5.78 25.54 13.59
C LEU A 371 5.34 26.99 13.82
N VAL A 372 6.08 27.96 13.27
CA VAL A 372 5.72 29.38 13.36
C VAL A 372 4.39 29.64 12.63
N GLN A 373 4.22 29.09 11.44
CA GLN A 373 2.96 29.19 10.69
C GLN A 373 1.80 28.53 11.45
N LEU A 374 2.03 27.37 12.05
CA LEU A 374 1.02 26.68 12.86
C LEU A 374 0.60 27.52 14.08
N ARG A 375 1.55 28.17 14.75
CA ARG A 375 1.26 29.13 15.85
C ARG A 375 0.48 30.36 15.35
N GLY A 376 0.79 30.87 14.17
CA GLY A 376 0.06 31.94 13.53
C GLY A 376 -1.42 31.59 13.36
N ARG A 377 -1.72 30.43 12.75
CA ARG A 377 -3.11 29.93 12.62
C ARG A 377 -3.80 29.72 13.98
N ALA A 378 -3.09 29.18 14.97
CA ALA A 378 -3.66 29.04 16.30
C ALA A 378 -3.99 30.40 16.93
N SER A 379 -3.18 31.43 16.72
CA SER A 379 -3.49 32.79 17.23
C SER A 379 -4.70 33.42 16.52
N GLU A 380 -4.90 33.17 15.21
CA GLU A 380 -6.08 33.59 14.48
C GLU A 380 -7.35 32.95 15.08
N ILE A 381 -7.33 31.64 15.32
CA ILE A 381 -8.44 30.90 15.96
C ILE A 381 -8.75 31.48 17.36
N LEU A 382 -7.71 31.79 18.14
CA LEU A 382 -7.88 32.37 19.46
C LEU A 382 -8.47 33.79 19.43
N GLU A 383 -8.12 34.61 18.42
CA GLU A 383 -8.70 35.94 18.25
C GLU A 383 -10.16 35.89 17.76
N GLU A 384 -10.50 34.97 16.84
CA GLU A 384 -11.87 34.72 16.44
C GLU A 384 -12.73 34.28 17.63
N MET A 385 -12.24 33.38 18.49
CA MET A 385 -12.91 32.95 19.70
C MET A 385 -13.12 34.11 20.68
N ARG A 386 -12.13 35.03 20.83
CA ARG A 386 -12.24 36.22 21.67
C ARG A 386 -13.36 37.15 21.20
N THR A 387 -13.47 37.38 19.91
CA THR A 387 -14.51 38.26 19.34
C THR A 387 -15.92 37.69 19.54
N VAL A 388 -16.07 36.37 19.51
CA VAL A 388 -17.33 35.68 19.78
C VAL A 388 -17.66 35.71 21.27
N SER A 389 -16.67 35.52 22.16
CA SER A 389 -16.83 35.51 23.62
C SER A 389 -17.14 36.91 24.17
N GLN A 390 -16.56 37.97 23.60
CA GLN A 390 -16.83 39.35 24.05
C GLN A 390 -18.27 39.83 23.82
N LYS A 391 -19.02 39.17 22.96
CA LYS A 391 -20.43 39.49 22.70
C LYS A 391 -21.42 38.90 23.70
N GLY A 392 -20.97 38.08 24.69
CA GLY A 392 -21.92 37.36 25.52
C GLY A 392 -21.52 36.97 26.94
N ILE A 393 -20.31 37.23 27.41
CA ILE A 393 -19.89 36.78 28.75
C ILE A 393 -19.33 37.94 29.58
N SER A 394 -20.05 38.28 30.65
CA SER A 394 -19.55 39.08 31.77
C SER A 394 -18.30 38.41 32.37
N GLU A 395 -17.24 39.20 32.66
CA GLU A 395 -15.97 38.76 33.31
C GLU A 395 -16.16 38.31 34.79
N THR A 396 -17.32 37.83 35.17
CA THR A 396 -17.55 37.29 36.52
C THR A 396 -16.89 35.91 36.62
N VAL A 397 -15.95 35.78 37.54
CA VAL A 397 -15.37 34.50 37.93
C VAL A 397 -16.51 33.52 38.20
N PRO A 398 -16.58 32.38 37.50
CA PRO A 398 -17.66 31.43 37.72
C PRO A 398 -17.62 30.94 39.18
N PRO A 399 -18.78 30.68 39.81
CA PRO A 399 -18.81 30.12 41.15
C PRO A 399 -18.05 28.79 41.21
N ALA A 400 -17.46 28.44 42.35
CA ALA A 400 -16.59 27.28 42.53
C ALA A 400 -17.27 25.94 42.21
N ASP A 401 -18.58 25.89 42.25
CA ASP A 401 -19.46 24.75 41.97
C ASP A 401 -20.04 24.78 40.55
N ALA A 402 -19.66 25.76 39.72
CA ALA A 402 -20.11 25.83 38.34
C ALA A 402 -19.63 24.60 37.53
N PRO A 403 -20.51 23.91 36.83
CA PRO A 403 -20.10 22.77 36.01
C PRO A 403 -19.17 23.24 34.88
N VAL A 404 -18.04 22.54 34.73
CA VAL A 404 -17.15 22.73 33.58
C VAL A 404 -17.79 22.06 32.36
N GLN A 405 -18.31 22.87 31.46
CA GLN A 405 -18.89 22.37 30.21
C GLN A 405 -17.99 22.75 29.04
N LEU A 406 -17.68 21.77 28.17
CA LEU A 406 -17.05 22.05 26.89
C LEU A 406 -18.00 22.87 26.04
N MET A 407 -17.51 23.94 25.42
CA MET A 407 -18.31 24.67 24.42
C MET A 407 -18.66 23.71 23.26
N PRO A 408 -19.92 23.68 22.82
CA PRO A 408 -20.32 22.83 21.70
C PRO A 408 -19.59 23.21 20.42
N ALA A 409 -19.55 22.30 19.48
CA ALA A 409 -18.99 22.54 18.16
C ALA A 409 -19.65 23.77 17.50
N SER A 410 -18.86 24.69 17.01
CA SER A 410 -19.35 25.95 16.43
C SER A 410 -18.55 26.34 15.21
N TYR A 411 -19.21 26.37 14.06
CA TYR A 411 -18.63 26.85 12.79
C TYR A 411 -18.25 28.34 12.81
N LYS A 412 -18.78 29.12 13.73
CA LYS A 412 -18.64 30.58 13.74
C LYS A 412 -17.52 31.12 14.63
N GLY A 413 -16.89 30.28 15.41
CA GLY A 413 -15.87 30.72 16.37
C GLY A 413 -14.74 29.72 16.60
N ALA A 414 -14.70 28.67 15.80
CA ALA A 414 -13.71 27.63 15.87
C ALA A 414 -13.48 27.05 14.46
N GLY A 415 -12.43 26.29 14.29
CA GLY A 415 -12.00 25.81 12.97
C GLY A 415 -13.09 25.15 12.13
N PRO A 416 -12.89 25.07 10.82
CA PRO A 416 -13.91 24.65 9.84
C PRO A 416 -14.40 23.22 10.00
N LEU A 417 -13.75 22.43 10.84
CA LEU A 417 -14.03 20.99 11.08
C LEU A 417 -14.84 20.74 12.35
N GLU A 418 -15.27 21.76 13.07
CA GLU A 418 -16.18 21.61 14.19
C GLU A 418 -17.62 21.42 13.72
N ILE A 419 -17.89 20.23 13.20
CA ILE A 419 -19.19 19.80 12.69
C ILE A 419 -20.02 19.11 13.76
N ASP A 420 -21.34 19.15 13.59
CA ASP A 420 -22.26 18.42 14.47
C ASP A 420 -22.01 16.90 14.41
N GLU A 421 -22.11 16.22 15.55
CA GLU A 421 -21.83 14.79 15.69
C GLU A 421 -22.66 13.93 14.72
N ALA A 422 -23.96 14.23 14.59
CA ALA A 422 -24.84 13.47 13.71
C ALA A 422 -24.46 13.63 12.22
N VAL A 423 -24.04 14.84 11.82
CA VAL A 423 -23.56 15.12 10.47
C VAL A 423 -22.23 14.44 10.22
N ALA A 424 -21.30 14.46 11.17
CA ALA A 424 -20.00 13.79 11.07
C ALA A 424 -20.15 12.28 10.89
N VAL A 425 -20.98 11.64 11.73
CA VAL A 425 -21.25 10.20 11.62
C VAL A 425 -21.88 9.85 10.29
N LYS A 426 -22.84 10.64 9.80
CA LYS A 426 -23.44 10.41 8.49
C LYS A 426 -22.42 10.51 7.36
N LEU A 427 -21.59 11.56 7.35
CA LEU A 427 -20.52 11.73 6.36
C LEU A 427 -19.53 10.57 6.37
N ALA A 428 -19.14 10.09 7.56
CA ALA A 428 -18.23 8.96 7.67
C ALA A 428 -18.85 7.67 7.09
N LEU A 429 -20.11 7.36 7.41
CA LEU A 429 -20.78 6.18 6.89
C LEU A 429 -21.01 6.23 5.37
N GLU A 430 -21.13 7.43 4.80
CA GLU A 430 -21.30 7.61 3.35
C GLU A 430 -19.98 7.54 2.57
N ASN A 431 -18.86 8.00 3.15
CA ASN A 431 -17.61 8.19 2.41
C ASN A 431 -16.56 7.11 2.69
N ARG A 432 -16.63 6.39 3.81
CA ARG A 432 -15.55 5.47 4.21
C ARG A 432 -15.43 4.26 3.29
N LEU A 433 -14.26 4.15 2.66
CA LEU A 433 -13.95 3.11 1.68
C LEU A 433 -13.85 1.72 2.31
N ASP A 434 -13.39 1.61 3.56
CA ASP A 434 -13.36 0.34 4.29
C ASP A 434 -14.77 -0.22 4.58
N LEU A 435 -15.74 0.65 4.85
CA LEU A 435 -17.13 0.25 5.00
C LEU A 435 -17.72 -0.22 3.66
N GLN A 436 -17.40 0.49 2.57
CA GLN A 436 -17.82 0.10 1.22
C GLN A 436 -17.25 -1.29 0.84
N ALA A 437 -15.98 -1.54 1.18
CA ALA A 437 -15.35 -2.85 0.98
C ALA A 437 -16.08 -3.94 1.79
N ALA A 438 -16.31 -3.70 3.09
CA ALA A 438 -17.01 -4.66 3.95
C ALA A 438 -18.45 -4.98 3.49
N ILE A 439 -19.19 -3.97 3.01
CA ILE A 439 -20.51 -4.17 2.39
C ILE A 439 -20.36 -5.01 1.12
N GLY A 440 -19.33 -4.74 0.31
CA GLY A 440 -19.02 -5.53 -0.87
C GLY A 440 -18.74 -6.99 -0.55
N GLU A 441 -18.00 -7.29 0.51
CA GLU A 441 -17.71 -8.64 0.99
C GLU A 441 -18.97 -9.40 1.41
N VAL A 442 -20.00 -8.73 1.92
CA VAL A 442 -21.31 -9.37 2.18
C VAL A 442 -21.95 -9.86 0.89
N TYR A 443 -21.93 -9.05 -0.18
CA TYR A 443 -22.44 -9.49 -1.48
C TYR A 443 -21.59 -10.62 -2.08
N ASP A 444 -20.27 -10.61 -1.86
CA ASP A 444 -19.37 -11.68 -2.27
C ASP A 444 -19.72 -12.98 -1.54
N ALA A 445 -19.95 -12.92 -0.23
CA ALA A 445 -20.39 -14.07 0.56
C ALA A 445 -21.76 -14.61 0.08
N GLN A 446 -22.69 -13.73 -0.32
CA GLN A 446 -23.98 -14.16 -0.90
C GLN A 446 -23.78 -14.92 -2.21
N ARG A 447 -22.91 -14.44 -3.12
CA ARG A 447 -22.61 -15.15 -4.36
C ARG A 447 -21.96 -16.50 -4.10
N GLN A 448 -21.06 -16.58 -3.10
CA GLN A 448 -20.47 -17.86 -2.69
C GLN A 448 -21.50 -18.84 -2.17
N VAL A 449 -22.56 -18.41 -1.46
CA VAL A 449 -23.68 -19.28 -1.07
C VAL A 449 -24.36 -19.85 -2.30
N VAL A 450 -24.57 -19.06 -3.35
CA VAL A 450 -25.20 -19.53 -4.60
C VAL A 450 -24.30 -20.57 -5.29
N VAL A 451 -22.99 -20.34 -5.37
CA VAL A 451 -22.04 -21.29 -5.96
C VAL A 451 -22.00 -22.61 -5.18
N ARG A 452 -21.99 -22.54 -3.83
CA ARG A 452 -22.00 -23.75 -2.99
C ARG A 452 -23.33 -24.49 -3.03
N ALA A 453 -24.43 -23.78 -3.21
CA ALA A 453 -25.76 -24.41 -3.42
C ALA A 453 -25.82 -25.14 -4.77
N ASP A 454 -25.25 -24.56 -5.84
CA ASP A 454 -25.19 -25.23 -7.14
C ASP A 454 -24.37 -26.53 -7.08
N ALA A 455 -23.31 -26.60 -6.27
CA ALA A 455 -22.49 -27.79 -6.08
C ALA A 455 -23.30 -29.00 -5.50
N LEU A 456 -24.44 -28.75 -4.83
CA LEU A 456 -25.34 -29.79 -4.34
C LEU A 456 -26.20 -30.43 -5.43
N ARG A 457 -26.34 -29.79 -6.60
CA ARG A 457 -27.16 -30.27 -7.71
C ARG A 457 -26.54 -31.50 -8.38
N ALA A 458 -27.40 -32.28 -9.08
CA ALA A 458 -26.91 -33.32 -9.97
C ALA A 458 -26.03 -32.72 -11.08
N GLY A 459 -24.98 -33.39 -11.47
CA GLY A 459 -24.19 -33.05 -12.63
C GLY A 459 -24.79 -33.64 -13.90
N LEU A 460 -25.16 -32.81 -14.85
CA LEU A 460 -25.59 -33.25 -16.18
C LEU A 460 -24.72 -32.49 -17.20
N THR A 461 -23.92 -33.23 -17.94
CA THR A 461 -22.99 -32.66 -18.91
C THR A 461 -23.23 -33.28 -20.28
N LEU A 462 -23.39 -32.45 -21.30
CA LEU A 462 -23.41 -32.84 -22.69
C LEU A 462 -22.00 -32.67 -23.28
N GLY A 463 -21.38 -33.77 -23.61
CA GLY A 463 -20.08 -33.82 -24.30
C GLY A 463 -20.27 -34.08 -25.79
N GLY A 464 -19.49 -33.36 -26.63
CA GLY A 464 -19.35 -33.67 -28.03
C GLY A 464 -17.87 -33.83 -28.34
N SER A 465 -17.48 -34.84 -29.08
CA SER A 465 -16.11 -34.99 -29.55
C SER A 465 -16.05 -35.48 -31.01
N GLY A 466 -15.07 -34.99 -31.73
CA GLY A 466 -14.74 -35.45 -33.07
C GLY A 466 -13.25 -35.72 -33.16
N ARG A 467 -12.90 -36.89 -33.67
CA ARG A 467 -11.52 -37.26 -33.96
C ARG A 467 -11.42 -37.67 -35.41
N VAL A 468 -10.50 -37.10 -36.11
CA VAL A 468 -10.15 -37.46 -37.50
C VAL A 468 -8.69 -37.84 -37.50
N ALA A 469 -8.38 -39.01 -38.02
CA ALA A 469 -7.02 -39.49 -38.20
C ALA A 469 -6.77 -39.85 -39.66
N ASP A 470 -5.56 -39.67 -40.12
CA ASP A 470 -5.11 -40.20 -41.42
C ASP A 470 -4.96 -41.72 -41.31
N THR A 471 -5.82 -42.45 -42.01
CA THR A 471 -5.82 -43.92 -42.02
C THR A 471 -5.10 -44.52 -43.21
N ASP A 472 -4.82 -43.74 -44.25
CA ASP A 472 -4.32 -44.22 -45.53
C ASP A 472 -2.84 -43.79 -45.78
N GLU A 473 -2.16 -43.19 -44.80
CA GLU A 473 -0.77 -42.68 -44.87
C GLU A 473 -0.53 -41.62 -45.97
N ASP A 474 -1.60 -41.08 -46.57
CA ASP A 474 -1.55 -40.07 -47.63
C ASP A 474 -1.35 -38.63 -47.07
N GLY A 475 -1.31 -38.45 -45.76
CA GLY A 475 -1.17 -37.14 -45.09
C GLY A 475 -2.44 -36.27 -45.20
N ASN A 476 -3.59 -36.84 -45.50
CA ASN A 476 -4.85 -36.15 -45.68
C ASN A 476 -5.87 -36.50 -44.57
N LEU A 477 -6.36 -35.51 -43.87
CA LEU A 477 -7.46 -35.67 -42.92
C LEU A 477 -8.77 -35.88 -43.67
N ARG A 478 -9.39 -37.06 -43.49
CA ARG A 478 -10.69 -37.39 -44.08
C ARG A 478 -11.80 -37.29 -43.04
N PHE A 479 -12.53 -36.18 -43.07
CA PHE A 479 -13.65 -35.93 -42.17
C PHE A 479 -14.82 -36.90 -42.36
N ASP A 480 -14.98 -37.50 -43.52
CA ASP A 480 -15.97 -38.55 -43.83
C ASP A 480 -15.71 -39.88 -43.11
N ARG A 481 -14.47 -40.12 -42.65
CA ARG A 481 -14.05 -41.31 -41.91
C ARG A 481 -13.75 -41.00 -40.43
N GLY A 482 -14.07 -39.79 -39.97
CA GLY A 482 -13.86 -39.36 -38.60
C GLY A 482 -14.75 -40.13 -37.60
N GLN A 483 -14.27 -40.23 -36.37
CA GLN A 483 -15.04 -40.73 -35.24
C GLN A 483 -15.71 -39.55 -34.53
N TYR A 484 -17.02 -39.57 -34.47
CA TYR A 484 -17.81 -38.54 -33.80
C TYR A 484 -18.59 -39.18 -32.69
N ALA A 485 -18.55 -38.58 -31.51
CA ALA A 485 -19.29 -39.05 -30.32
C ALA A 485 -20.03 -37.90 -29.67
N ALA A 486 -21.23 -38.20 -29.24
CA ALA A 486 -21.99 -37.38 -28.31
C ALA A 486 -22.21 -38.19 -27.01
N LEU A 487 -21.89 -37.58 -25.87
CA LEU A 487 -21.99 -38.22 -24.57
C LEU A 487 -22.85 -37.36 -23.67
N LEU A 488 -23.86 -37.97 -23.08
CA LEU A 488 -24.63 -37.37 -21.98
C LEU A 488 -24.18 -38.04 -20.68
N SER A 489 -23.50 -37.31 -19.82
CA SER A 489 -23.02 -37.80 -18.52
C SER A 489 -23.90 -37.26 -17.42
N LEU A 490 -24.41 -38.16 -16.56
CA LEU A 490 -25.21 -37.83 -15.41
C LEU A 490 -24.50 -38.30 -14.13
N ASP A 491 -24.12 -37.31 -13.28
CA ASP A 491 -23.59 -37.54 -11.94
C ASP A 491 -24.69 -37.30 -10.90
N LEU A 492 -25.16 -38.37 -10.29
CA LEU A 492 -26.24 -38.31 -9.29
C LEU A 492 -25.65 -37.97 -7.90
N PRO A 493 -26.37 -37.19 -7.08
CA PRO A 493 -25.90 -36.75 -5.76
C PRO A 493 -26.11 -37.82 -4.69
N ALA A 494 -25.48 -39.00 -4.88
CA ALA A 494 -25.59 -40.12 -3.93
C ALA A 494 -24.90 -39.85 -2.60
N GLU A 495 -23.74 -39.20 -2.63
CA GLU A 495 -22.99 -38.76 -1.44
C GLU A 495 -22.58 -37.31 -1.64
N ARG A 496 -23.05 -36.42 -0.76
CA ARG A 496 -22.76 -34.96 -0.83
C ARG A 496 -22.37 -34.41 0.53
N THR A 497 -21.70 -35.21 1.34
CA THR A 497 -21.29 -34.78 2.69
C THR A 497 -20.35 -33.58 2.64
N ARG A 498 -19.39 -33.56 1.70
CA ARG A 498 -18.46 -32.45 1.48
C ARG A 498 -19.21 -31.20 1.05
N GLU A 499 -19.99 -31.27 -0.01
CA GLU A 499 -20.71 -30.13 -0.59
C GLU A 499 -21.74 -29.57 0.39
N ARG A 500 -22.44 -30.44 1.15
CA ARG A 500 -23.35 -30.05 2.22
C ARG A 500 -22.63 -29.23 3.30
N ASN A 501 -21.46 -29.68 3.73
CA ASN A 501 -20.68 -28.99 4.75
C ASN A 501 -20.14 -27.66 4.21
N GLU A 502 -19.63 -27.61 2.95
CA GLU A 502 -19.20 -26.39 2.29
C GLU A 502 -20.37 -25.39 2.14
N TYR A 503 -21.56 -25.85 1.77
CA TYR A 503 -22.74 -25.00 1.71
C TYR A 503 -23.12 -24.45 3.10
N ARG A 504 -23.08 -25.26 4.15
CA ARG A 504 -23.35 -24.78 5.52
C ARG A 504 -22.27 -23.76 5.97
N ASN A 505 -21.03 -24.02 5.64
CA ASN A 505 -19.93 -23.08 5.93
C ASN A 505 -20.10 -21.75 5.20
N SER A 506 -20.57 -21.75 3.94
CA SER A 506 -20.82 -20.50 3.20
C SER A 506 -21.91 -19.64 3.84
N LEU A 507 -22.98 -20.28 4.39
CA LEU A 507 -24.00 -19.56 5.16
C LEU A 507 -23.44 -18.97 6.45
N LEU A 508 -22.54 -19.69 7.15
CA LEU A 508 -21.86 -19.15 8.34
C LEU A 508 -20.95 -17.99 7.99
N SER A 509 -20.24 -18.07 6.85
CA SER A 509 -19.39 -16.98 6.34
C SER A 509 -20.22 -15.75 6.01
N LEU A 510 -21.39 -15.90 5.40
CA LEU A 510 -22.31 -14.79 5.14
C LEU A 510 -22.78 -14.11 6.45
N GLU A 511 -23.18 -14.90 7.45
CA GLU A 511 -23.54 -14.36 8.76
C GLU A 511 -22.37 -13.65 9.43
N GLN A 512 -21.15 -14.14 9.26
CA GLN A 512 -19.94 -13.52 9.79
C GLN A 512 -19.64 -12.20 9.07
N ALA A 513 -19.72 -12.15 7.74
CA ALA A 513 -19.53 -10.92 6.96
C ALA A 513 -20.54 -9.84 7.38
N THR A 514 -21.82 -10.23 7.58
CA THR A 514 -22.85 -9.30 8.07
C THR A 514 -22.52 -8.74 9.46
N ARG A 515 -22.08 -9.60 10.40
CA ARG A 515 -21.65 -9.13 11.73
C ARG A 515 -20.42 -8.22 11.66
N ASN A 516 -19.50 -8.47 10.72
CA ASN A 516 -18.35 -7.60 10.50
C ASN A 516 -18.78 -6.19 10.08
N VAL A 517 -19.75 -6.05 9.17
CA VAL A 517 -20.30 -4.74 8.78
C VAL A 517 -20.92 -4.03 10.01
N GLN A 518 -21.75 -4.72 10.79
CA GLN A 518 -22.37 -4.15 12.00
C GLN A 518 -21.30 -3.67 12.99
N SER A 519 -20.29 -4.49 13.25
CA SER A 519 -19.17 -4.14 14.14
C SER A 519 -18.38 -2.95 13.61
N LEU A 520 -18.11 -2.90 12.30
CA LEU A 520 -17.37 -1.80 11.67
C LEU A 520 -18.15 -0.49 11.71
N GLU A 521 -19.46 -0.51 11.46
CA GLU A 521 -20.32 0.66 11.62
C GLU A 521 -20.28 1.23 13.04
N ASP A 522 -20.35 0.37 14.06
CA ASP A 522 -20.27 0.82 15.45
C ASP A 522 -18.88 1.35 15.82
N GLN A 523 -17.82 0.73 15.29
CA GLN A 523 -16.45 1.24 15.44
C GLN A 523 -16.26 2.60 14.78
N ILE A 524 -16.83 2.81 13.59
CA ILE A 524 -16.81 4.10 12.89
C ILE A 524 -17.51 5.16 13.72
N LYS A 525 -18.72 4.90 14.21
CA LYS A 525 -19.46 5.84 15.08
C LYS A 525 -18.68 6.17 16.35
N LEU A 526 -18.03 5.15 16.95
CA LEU A 526 -17.21 5.34 18.15
C LEU A 526 -15.98 6.20 17.84
N SER A 527 -15.24 5.91 16.76
CA SER A 527 -14.03 6.68 16.40
C SER A 527 -14.36 8.13 16.07
N ILE A 528 -15.41 8.40 15.27
CA ILE A 528 -15.81 9.76 14.93
C ILE A 528 -16.21 10.57 16.16
N ARG A 529 -16.96 9.97 17.09
CA ARG A 529 -17.31 10.62 18.36
C ARG A 529 -16.07 10.92 19.22
N SER A 530 -15.14 9.98 19.26
CA SER A 530 -13.88 10.16 19.98
C SER A 530 -13.06 11.30 19.37
N GLU A 531 -12.90 11.31 18.05
CA GLU A 531 -12.13 12.34 17.34
C GLU A 531 -12.75 13.74 17.50
N LEU A 532 -14.08 13.87 17.42
CA LEU A 532 -14.76 15.14 17.69
C LEU A 532 -14.54 15.61 19.12
N ARG A 533 -14.60 14.72 20.12
CA ARG A 533 -14.32 15.07 21.52
C ARG A 533 -12.89 15.51 21.69
N THR A 534 -11.94 14.79 21.09
CA THR A 534 -10.51 15.14 21.11
C THR A 534 -10.27 16.49 20.46
N LEU A 535 -10.93 16.79 19.35
CA LEU A 535 -10.83 18.09 18.68
C LEU A 535 -11.33 19.24 19.60
N LEU A 536 -12.51 19.07 20.22
CA LEU A 536 -13.08 20.05 21.13
C LEU A 536 -12.24 20.24 22.39
N GLU A 537 -11.73 19.14 22.97
CA GLU A 537 -10.82 19.17 24.11
C GLU A 537 -9.51 19.89 23.77
N SER A 538 -8.90 19.57 22.60
CA SER A 538 -7.68 20.22 22.14
C SER A 538 -7.87 21.71 21.90
N ARG A 539 -9.04 22.15 21.40
CA ARG A 539 -9.40 23.56 21.28
C ARG A 539 -9.42 24.25 22.62
N GLU A 540 -10.13 23.69 23.63
CA GLU A 540 -10.20 24.30 24.96
C GLU A 540 -8.83 24.30 25.66
N SER A 541 -8.06 23.22 25.51
CA SER A 541 -6.68 23.15 25.98
C SER A 541 -5.81 24.24 25.38
N LEU A 542 -5.91 24.48 24.07
CA LEU A 542 -5.19 25.55 23.37
C LEU A 542 -5.50 26.91 23.97
N LYS A 543 -6.77 27.21 24.20
CA LYS A 543 -7.23 28.47 24.83
C LYS A 543 -6.67 28.64 26.23
N ILE A 544 -6.78 27.61 27.08
CA ILE A 544 -6.30 27.61 28.44
C ILE A 544 -4.78 27.81 28.50
N GLN A 545 -4.03 27.09 27.66
CA GLN A 545 -2.57 27.20 27.60
C GLN A 545 -2.09 28.56 27.10
N ALA A 546 -2.79 29.15 26.10
CA ALA A 546 -2.48 30.49 25.65
C ALA A 546 -2.66 31.55 26.77
N GLN A 547 -3.75 31.47 27.55
CA GLN A 547 -3.97 32.32 28.69
C GLN A 547 -2.94 32.07 29.81
N SER A 548 -2.59 30.81 30.06
CA SER A 548 -1.59 30.41 31.05
C SER A 548 -0.21 31.04 30.78
N VAL A 549 0.22 31.07 29.51
CA VAL A 549 1.49 31.73 29.13
C VAL A 549 1.47 33.21 29.47
N VAL A 550 0.40 33.95 29.13
CA VAL A 550 0.27 35.37 29.44
C VAL A 550 0.35 35.64 30.95
N VAL A 551 -0.34 34.83 31.75
CA VAL A 551 -0.31 34.94 33.21
C VAL A 551 1.05 34.60 33.79
N ALA A 552 1.70 33.54 33.30
CA ALA A 552 3.02 33.12 33.74
C ALA A 552 4.11 34.15 33.41
N GLU A 553 4.05 34.79 32.23
CA GLU A 553 4.98 35.88 31.89
C GLU A 553 4.81 37.10 32.80
N LYS A 554 3.56 37.50 33.10
CA LYS A 554 3.30 38.57 34.08
C LYS A 554 3.84 38.20 35.44
N ARG A 555 3.65 36.95 35.90
CA ARG A 555 4.15 36.45 37.17
C ARG A 555 5.67 36.51 37.25
N VAL A 556 6.40 36.03 36.24
CA VAL A 556 7.87 36.11 36.20
C VAL A 556 8.34 37.56 36.27
N ARG A 557 7.73 38.45 35.46
CA ARG A 557 8.08 39.89 35.49
C ARG A 557 7.86 40.50 36.87
N SER A 558 6.73 40.28 37.50
CA SER A 558 6.41 40.80 38.85
C SER A 558 7.32 40.23 39.92
N THR A 559 7.58 38.92 39.91
CA THR A 559 8.49 38.28 40.88
C THR A 559 9.92 38.77 40.73
N THR A 560 10.40 39.03 39.49
CA THR A 560 11.72 39.64 39.28
C THR A 560 11.82 41.01 39.92
N PHE A 561 10.85 41.92 39.72
CA PHE A 561 10.85 43.25 40.33
C PHE A 561 10.76 43.19 41.85
N PHE A 562 9.93 42.31 42.43
CA PHE A 562 9.83 42.17 43.89
C PHE A 562 11.09 41.56 44.50
N LEU A 563 11.77 40.64 43.82
CA LEU A 563 13.05 40.07 44.25
C LEU A 563 14.17 41.13 44.25
N GLU A 564 14.23 41.94 43.18
CA GLU A 564 15.19 43.05 43.11
C GLU A 564 14.97 44.07 44.25
N ALA A 565 13.70 44.34 44.60
CA ALA A 565 13.32 45.19 45.73
C ALA A 565 13.49 44.53 47.11
N GLY A 566 13.95 43.26 47.17
CA GLY A 566 14.15 42.52 48.41
C GLY A 566 12.85 42.16 49.18
N ARG A 567 11.70 42.13 48.47
CA ARG A 567 10.38 41.89 49.08
C ARG A 567 9.92 40.43 49.02
N ILE A 568 10.59 39.59 48.27
CA ILE A 568 10.29 38.14 48.15
C ILE A 568 11.57 37.33 48.14
N GLU A 569 11.46 36.04 48.42
CA GLU A 569 12.56 35.07 48.35
C GLU A 569 12.78 34.60 46.90
N ILE A 570 14.00 34.14 46.63
CA ILE A 570 14.38 33.62 45.29
C ILE A 570 13.51 32.43 44.85
N ARG A 571 13.04 31.62 45.81
CA ARG A 571 12.15 30.49 45.55
C ARG A 571 10.92 30.90 44.72
N ASN A 572 10.32 32.06 45.03
CA ASN A 572 9.15 32.55 44.30
C ASN A 572 9.45 32.85 42.83
N LEU A 573 10.67 33.35 42.51
CA LEU A 573 11.11 33.55 41.13
C LEU A 573 11.32 32.23 40.44
N LEU A 574 11.98 31.24 41.08
CA LEU A 574 12.25 29.94 40.52
C LEU A 574 10.95 29.20 40.19
N GLU A 575 9.96 29.23 41.09
CA GLU A 575 8.62 28.69 40.86
C GLU A 575 7.89 29.37 39.69
N ALA A 576 8.03 30.70 39.57
CA ALA A 576 7.44 31.45 38.45
C ALA A 576 8.09 31.08 37.11
N GLN A 577 9.41 30.87 37.08
CA GLN A 577 10.14 30.44 35.91
C GLN A 577 9.73 29.01 35.46
N ASP A 578 9.52 28.10 36.42
CA ASP A 578 9.03 26.76 36.16
C ASP A 578 7.62 26.75 35.60
N ALA A 579 6.75 27.57 36.13
CA ALA A 579 5.39 27.73 35.63
C ALA A 579 5.38 28.29 34.22
N LEU A 580 6.30 29.22 33.88
CA LEU A 580 6.44 29.76 32.52
C LEU A 580 6.95 28.71 31.53
N LEU A 581 7.96 27.94 31.92
CA LEU A 581 8.46 26.83 31.09
C LEU A 581 7.35 25.82 30.79
N SER A 582 6.60 25.42 31.84
CA SER A 582 5.48 24.49 31.71
C SER A 582 4.37 25.04 30.80
N ALA A 583 4.01 26.32 30.94
CA ALA A 583 3.00 26.98 30.12
C ALA A 583 3.42 27.08 28.66
N LYS A 584 4.67 27.48 28.35
CA LYS A 584 5.19 27.55 26.97
C LYS A 584 5.21 26.18 26.30
N THR A 585 5.72 25.17 27.01
CA THR A 585 5.74 23.79 26.49
C THR A 585 4.33 23.25 26.29
N GLY A 586 3.41 23.57 27.22
CA GLY A 586 2.00 23.23 27.13
C GLY A 586 1.31 23.86 25.91
N LEU A 587 1.58 25.14 25.65
CA LEU A 587 1.04 25.85 24.50
C LEU A 587 1.49 25.19 23.17
N THR A 588 2.80 24.93 23.02
CA THR A 588 3.31 24.29 21.80
C THR A 588 2.69 22.90 21.60
N ARG A 589 2.53 22.15 22.71
CA ARG A 589 1.82 20.86 22.66
C ARG A 589 0.39 21.02 22.17
N SER A 590 -0.39 21.94 22.78
CA SER A 590 -1.81 22.12 22.44
C SER A 590 -2.02 22.59 20.99
N VAL A 591 -1.11 23.43 20.45
CA VAL A 591 -1.13 23.86 19.04
C VAL A 591 -0.95 22.66 18.12
N VAL A 592 0.02 21.79 18.42
CA VAL A 592 0.30 20.59 17.63
C VAL A 592 -0.84 19.58 17.74
N ASP A 593 -1.33 19.32 18.96
CA ASP A 593 -2.38 18.34 19.22
C ASP A 593 -3.71 18.75 18.55
N TYR A 594 -4.06 20.04 18.56
CA TYR A 594 -5.22 20.56 17.83
C TYR A 594 -5.09 20.32 16.33
N ARG A 595 -3.91 20.61 15.75
CA ARG A 595 -3.68 20.39 14.31
C ARG A 595 -3.73 18.92 13.93
N ILE A 596 -3.19 18.03 14.75
CA ILE A 596 -3.26 16.59 14.52
C ILE A 596 -4.71 16.11 14.60
N ALA A 597 -5.49 16.57 15.59
CA ALA A 597 -6.90 16.21 15.73
C ALA A 597 -7.73 16.62 14.51
N GLU A 598 -7.45 17.81 13.92
CA GLU A 598 -8.08 18.22 12.65
C GLU A 598 -7.77 17.26 11.50
N LEU A 599 -6.52 16.82 11.36
CA LEU A 599 -6.10 15.91 10.29
C LEU A 599 -6.67 14.50 10.50
N GLU A 600 -6.71 14.03 11.75
CA GLU A 600 -7.28 12.73 12.13
C GLU A 600 -8.77 12.67 11.84
N LEU A 601 -9.50 13.69 12.21
CA LEU A 601 -10.93 13.78 11.90
C LEU A 601 -11.18 13.77 10.38
N GLN A 602 -10.40 14.53 9.58
CA GLN A 602 -10.52 14.51 8.13
C GLN A 602 -10.20 13.15 7.53
N ARG A 603 -9.19 12.46 8.06
CA ARG A 603 -8.85 11.09 7.68
C ARG A 603 -10.01 10.14 7.98
N ASP A 604 -10.59 10.21 9.18
CA ASP A 604 -11.62 9.27 9.63
C ASP A 604 -13.00 9.55 9.01
N LEU A 605 -13.22 10.77 8.55
CA LEU A 605 -14.34 11.13 7.66
C LEU A 605 -14.11 10.74 6.19
N ASP A 606 -12.91 10.30 5.84
CA ASP A 606 -12.46 10.02 4.47
C ASP A 606 -12.51 11.25 3.51
N LEU A 607 -12.46 12.45 4.08
CA LEU A 607 -12.49 13.72 3.34
C LEU A 607 -11.10 14.25 2.96
N LEU A 608 -10.03 13.71 3.56
CA LEU A 608 -8.65 14.06 3.25
C LEU A 608 -8.24 13.39 1.93
N LYS A 609 -8.19 14.15 0.84
CA LYS A 609 -7.68 13.61 -0.44
C LYS A 609 -6.17 13.67 -0.48
N VAL A 610 -5.51 12.54 -0.78
CA VAL A 610 -4.04 12.43 -0.87
C VAL A 610 -3.69 11.95 -2.27
N ASN A 611 -2.86 12.71 -2.99
CA ASN A 611 -2.40 12.33 -4.33
C ASN A 611 -1.27 11.29 -4.29
N GLU A 612 -0.84 10.80 -5.45
CA GLU A 612 0.25 9.81 -5.58
C GLU A 612 1.60 10.28 -5.01
N GLN A 613 1.82 11.61 -4.94
CA GLN A 613 3.03 12.19 -4.36
C GLN A 613 2.96 12.29 -2.83
N GLY A 614 1.90 11.79 -2.20
CA GLY A 614 1.69 11.85 -0.77
C GLY A 614 1.21 13.21 -0.26
N LEU A 615 0.90 14.17 -1.14
CA LEU A 615 0.41 15.48 -0.77
C LEU A 615 -1.10 15.45 -0.57
N TRP A 616 -1.55 16.02 0.55
CA TRP A 616 -2.97 16.12 0.82
C TRP A 616 -3.59 17.43 0.32
N ARG A 617 -4.89 17.36 0.05
CA ARG A 617 -5.78 18.49 -0.11
C ARG A 617 -6.79 18.48 1.03
N GLU A 618 -6.78 19.54 1.83
CA GLU A 618 -7.71 19.66 2.95
C GLU A 618 -9.13 19.91 2.47
N PHE A 619 -10.07 19.41 3.24
CA PHE A 619 -11.48 19.62 3.00
C PHE A 619 -11.86 21.08 3.25
N SER A 620 -12.60 21.70 2.31
CA SER A 620 -13.18 23.04 2.49
C SER A 620 -14.63 22.92 2.94
N PRO A 621 -15.03 23.61 4.03
CA PRO A 621 -16.37 23.48 4.61
C PRO A 621 -17.52 24.00 3.75
N GLU A 622 -17.25 24.69 2.64
CA GLU A 622 -18.27 25.14 1.68
C GLU A 622 -19.07 23.95 1.10
N VAL A 623 -18.50 22.74 1.09
CA VAL A 623 -19.16 21.52 0.62
C VAL A 623 -20.23 21.04 1.61
N ILE A 624 -20.07 21.26 2.92
CA ILE A 624 -21.06 20.82 3.94
C ILE A 624 -22.39 21.58 3.80
N ASN A 625 -22.34 22.83 3.36
CA ASN A 625 -23.55 23.62 3.15
C ASN A 625 -24.40 23.13 1.96
N ASN A 626 -23.80 22.39 1.03
CA ASN A 626 -24.50 21.78 -0.10
C ASN A 626 -25.14 20.42 0.23
N VAL A 627 -24.69 19.74 1.27
CA VAL A 627 -25.29 18.48 1.76
C VAL A 627 -26.58 18.73 2.57
N LYS A 628 -26.80 19.97 3.03
CA LYS A 628 -28.03 20.39 3.72
C LYS A 628 -29.18 20.80 2.78
N LYS A 629 -29.00 20.78 1.48
CA LYS A 629 -30.05 20.93 0.47
C LYS A 629 -30.34 19.58 -0.20
#